data_7bf6064c6a5391d44668bb6f03b4ad55
#
_entry.id   7bf6064c6a5391d44668bb6f03b4ad55
#
_cell.length_a   1.000
_cell.length_b   1.000
_cell.length_c   1.000
_cell.angle_alpha   90.00
_cell.angle_beta   90.00
_cell.angle_gamma   90.00
#
_symmetry.space_group_name_H-M   'P 1'
#
loop_
_entity.id
_entity.type
_entity.pdbx_description
1 polymer ?
#
loop_
_entity_poly.entity_id
_entity_poly.type
_entity_poly.pdbx_seq_one_letter_code
_entity_poly.pdbx_strand_id
1 'polypeptide(L)'
;MPATILIADDHEDNRELLQLLLSGAGYNVREARDGQECLAIARDESPELIVMDLSMPVLDGWGVLQELKRNERTLAIPCMAVTAHADLERDQALKTGFSAYLSKPYKGETLLKTIATVLANRQAG
;
A
#
# COMPACT_ATOMS: atom_id res chain seq x y z
N MET A 1 -16.10 -6.45 10.96
CA MET A 1 -14.98 -7.18 10.36
C MET A 1 -13.79 -6.29 10.15
N PRO A 2 -12.58 -6.69 10.58
CA PRO A 2 -11.40 -5.86 10.36
C PRO A 2 -11.07 -5.76 8.88
N ALA A 3 -10.55 -4.61 8.48
CA ALA A 3 -10.14 -4.41 7.10
C ALA A 3 -8.90 -5.24 6.79
N THR A 4 -8.79 -5.70 5.56
CA THR A 4 -7.63 -6.43 5.06
C THR A 4 -6.71 -5.48 4.31
N ILE A 5 -5.46 -5.45 4.72
CA ILE A 5 -4.44 -4.60 4.12
C ILE A 5 -3.38 -5.48 3.47
N LEU A 6 -3.13 -5.23 2.19
CA LEU A 6 -2.06 -5.89 1.47
C LEU A 6 -0.81 -5.02 1.52
N ILE A 7 0.29 -5.59 2.00
CA ILE A 7 1.57 -4.89 2.02
C ILE A 7 2.49 -5.49 0.97
N ALA A 8 3.17 -4.64 0.22
CA ALA A 8 4.10 -5.06 -0.83
C ALA A 8 5.45 -4.39 -0.64
N ASP A 9 6.47 -5.19 -0.37
CA ASP A 9 7.84 -4.74 -0.15
C ASP A 9 8.76 -5.94 -0.39
N ASP A 10 9.86 -5.73 -1.08
CA ASP A 10 10.80 -6.81 -1.39
C ASP A 10 11.74 -7.13 -0.23
N HIS A 11 11.75 -6.29 0.82
CA HIS A 11 12.57 -6.51 2.00
C HIS A 11 11.76 -7.20 3.10
N GLU A 12 12.21 -8.37 3.50
CA GLU A 12 11.52 -9.16 4.53
C GLU A 12 11.39 -8.41 5.86
N ASP A 13 12.45 -7.71 6.27
CA ASP A 13 12.45 -6.96 7.52
C ASP A 13 11.38 -5.86 7.52
N ASN A 14 11.21 -5.18 6.39
CA ASN A 14 10.19 -4.14 6.25
C ASN A 14 8.79 -4.75 6.30
N ARG A 15 8.59 -5.90 5.66
CA ARG A 15 7.29 -6.58 5.70
C ARG A 15 6.96 -7.03 7.11
N GLU A 16 7.93 -7.58 7.85
CA GLU A 16 7.72 -8.02 9.23
C GLU A 16 7.30 -6.85 10.12
N LEU A 17 7.97 -5.71 9.98
CA LEU A 17 7.63 -4.52 10.77
C LEU A 17 6.20 -4.05 10.46
N LEU A 18 5.86 -3.94 9.19
CA LEU A 18 4.51 -3.54 8.78
C LEU A 18 3.47 -4.53 9.28
N GLN A 19 3.76 -5.82 9.17
CA GLN A 19 2.85 -6.88 9.62
C GLN A 19 2.58 -6.75 11.13
N LEU A 20 3.61 -6.53 11.92
CA LEU A 20 3.45 -6.36 13.37
C LEU A 20 2.64 -5.11 13.71
N LEU A 21 2.94 -3.99 13.06
CA LEU A 21 2.24 -2.74 13.31
C LEU A 21 0.76 -2.84 12.95
N LEU A 22 0.46 -3.40 11.79
CA LEU A 22 -0.91 -3.47 11.29
C LEU A 22 -1.73 -4.53 12.02
N SER A 23 -1.15 -5.69 12.28
CA SER A 23 -1.82 -6.73 13.06
C SER A 23 -2.11 -6.26 14.48
N GLY A 24 -1.15 -5.55 15.08
CA GLY A 24 -1.32 -4.99 16.42
C GLY A 24 -2.44 -3.95 16.49
N ALA A 25 -2.75 -3.30 15.38
CA ALA A 25 -3.84 -2.34 15.29
C ALA A 25 -5.19 -2.99 14.93
N GLY A 26 -5.22 -4.30 14.75
CA GLY A 26 -6.46 -5.04 14.50
C GLY A 26 -6.78 -5.31 13.03
N TYR A 27 -5.88 -5.00 12.11
CA TYR A 27 -6.10 -5.26 10.69
C TYR A 27 -5.70 -6.70 10.32
N ASN A 28 -6.36 -7.24 9.31
CA ASN A 28 -5.90 -8.46 8.66
C ASN A 28 -4.82 -8.06 7.65
N VAL A 29 -3.73 -8.82 7.59
CA VAL A 29 -2.57 -8.46 6.76
C VAL A 29 -2.25 -9.57 5.77
N ARG A 30 -2.06 -9.19 4.50
CA ARG A 30 -1.51 -10.05 3.47
C ARG A 30 -0.20 -9.46 3.00
N GLU A 31 0.75 -10.30 2.61
CA GLU A 31 2.09 -9.84 2.22
C GLU A 31 2.43 -10.27 0.80
N ALA A 32 3.03 -9.35 0.05
CA ALA A 32 3.58 -9.61 -1.27
C ALA A 32 5.05 -9.22 -1.28
N ARG A 33 5.90 -10.03 -1.89
CA ARG A 33 7.34 -9.82 -1.94
C ARG A 33 7.78 -8.99 -3.14
N ASP A 34 6.91 -8.84 -4.12
CA ASP A 34 7.18 -8.04 -5.31
C ASP A 34 5.87 -7.57 -5.94
N GLY A 35 6.00 -6.77 -6.99
CA GLY A 35 4.84 -6.17 -7.64
C GLY A 35 3.92 -7.15 -8.32
N GLN A 36 4.44 -8.24 -8.89
CA GLN A 36 3.60 -9.23 -9.54
C GLN A 36 2.76 -10.01 -8.54
N GLU A 37 3.38 -10.41 -7.42
CA GLU A 37 2.64 -11.07 -6.34
C GLU A 37 1.57 -10.15 -5.77
N CYS A 38 1.89 -8.84 -5.65
CA CYS A 38 0.95 -7.84 -5.20
C CYS A 38 -0.29 -7.79 -6.11
N LEU A 39 -0.09 -7.77 -7.42
CA LEU A 39 -1.19 -7.75 -8.38
C LEU A 39 -2.05 -9.01 -8.28
N ALA A 40 -1.42 -10.17 -8.16
CA ALA A 40 -2.14 -11.44 -8.07
C ALA A 40 -3.03 -11.47 -6.84
N ILE A 41 -2.50 -11.09 -5.68
CA ILE A 41 -3.26 -11.06 -4.44
C ILE A 41 -4.38 -10.01 -4.51
N ALA A 42 -4.10 -8.84 -5.06
CA ALA A 42 -5.10 -7.78 -5.18
C ALA A 42 -6.29 -8.21 -6.04
N ARG A 43 -6.03 -8.90 -7.13
CA ARG A 43 -7.09 -9.41 -8.01
C ARG A 43 -7.92 -10.50 -7.36
N ASP A 44 -7.26 -11.39 -6.63
CA ASP A 44 -7.92 -12.56 -6.05
C ASP A 44 -8.66 -12.25 -4.76
N GLU A 45 -8.12 -11.34 -3.93
CA GLU A 45 -8.62 -11.14 -2.57
C GLU A 45 -9.26 -9.77 -2.32
N SER A 46 -9.11 -8.83 -3.23
CA SER A 46 -9.72 -7.49 -3.14
C SER A 46 -9.52 -6.84 -1.76
N PRO A 47 -8.27 -6.56 -1.36
CA PRO A 47 -8.03 -5.92 -0.08
C PRO A 47 -8.61 -4.51 -0.02
N GLU A 48 -8.83 -3.98 1.16
CA GLU A 48 -9.37 -2.63 1.34
C GLU A 48 -8.34 -1.55 1.13
N LEU A 49 -7.06 -1.88 1.24
CA LEU A 49 -5.95 -0.94 1.07
C LEU A 49 -4.70 -1.70 0.68
N ILE A 50 -3.88 -1.10 -0.18
CA ILE A 50 -2.56 -1.63 -0.52
C ILE A 50 -1.51 -0.62 -0.06
N VAL A 51 -0.56 -1.07 0.78
CA VAL A 51 0.59 -0.28 1.19
C VAL A 51 1.80 -0.84 0.46
N MET A 52 2.46 -0.03 -0.38
CA MET A 52 3.53 -0.55 -1.22
C MET A 52 4.75 0.35 -1.25
N ASP A 53 5.92 -0.27 -1.34
CA ASP A 53 7.16 0.42 -1.62
C ASP A 53 7.21 0.73 -3.13
N LEU A 54 7.67 1.92 -3.48
CA LEU A 54 7.81 2.29 -4.89
C LEU A 54 8.98 1.58 -5.56
N SER A 55 10.01 1.23 -4.79
CA SER A 55 11.22 0.55 -5.31
C SER A 55 11.15 -0.94 -5.07
N MET A 56 10.61 -1.68 -6.02
CA MET A 56 10.54 -3.15 -5.97
C MET A 56 11.09 -3.74 -7.26
N PRO A 57 11.69 -4.95 -7.20
CA PRO A 57 12.14 -5.62 -8.41
C PRO A 57 10.95 -6.16 -9.20
N VAL A 58 11.20 -6.53 -10.45
CA VAL A 58 10.25 -7.11 -11.40
C VAL A 58 9.20 -6.09 -11.85
N LEU A 59 8.42 -5.56 -10.92
CA LEU A 59 7.42 -4.52 -11.18
C LEU A 59 7.40 -3.58 -9.98
N ASP A 60 7.78 -2.33 -10.18
CA ASP A 60 7.83 -1.35 -9.09
C ASP A 60 6.42 -0.84 -8.71
N GLY A 61 6.35 -0.04 -7.66
CA GLY A 61 5.06 0.46 -7.16
C GLY A 61 4.31 1.31 -8.18
N TRP A 62 5.02 2.05 -9.03
CA TRP A 62 4.38 2.83 -10.09
C TRP A 62 3.69 1.91 -11.09
N GLY A 63 4.38 0.84 -11.50
CA GLY A 63 3.83 -0.14 -12.43
C GLY A 63 2.66 -0.90 -11.85
N VAL A 64 2.74 -1.26 -10.57
CA VAL A 64 1.62 -1.90 -9.87
C VAL A 64 0.39 -1.00 -9.89
N LEU A 65 0.54 0.27 -9.54
CA LEU A 65 -0.57 1.21 -9.53
C LEU A 65 -1.21 1.31 -10.91
N GLN A 66 -0.40 1.41 -11.96
CA GLN A 66 -0.88 1.48 -13.33
C GLN A 66 -1.75 0.28 -13.69
N GLU A 67 -1.27 -0.92 -13.36
CA GLU A 67 -2.01 -2.15 -13.65
C GLU A 67 -3.30 -2.26 -12.82
N LEU A 68 -3.27 -1.82 -11.56
CA LEU A 68 -4.47 -1.81 -10.72
C LEU A 68 -5.55 -0.91 -11.31
N LYS A 69 -5.16 0.26 -11.84
CA LYS A 69 -6.11 1.23 -12.41
C LYS A 69 -6.70 0.78 -13.74
N ARG A 70 -6.09 -0.18 -14.41
CA ARG A 70 -6.58 -0.73 -15.68
C ARG A 70 -7.60 -1.84 -15.51
N ASN A 71 -7.78 -2.36 -14.30
CA ASN A 71 -8.64 -3.51 -14.04
C ASN A 71 -9.83 -3.08 -13.18
N GLU A 72 -11.05 -3.37 -13.64
CA GLU A 72 -12.28 -3.01 -12.93
C GLU A 72 -12.36 -3.59 -11.51
N ARG A 73 -11.75 -4.74 -11.29
CA ARG A 73 -11.75 -5.39 -9.97
C ARG A 73 -10.89 -4.66 -8.95
N THR A 74 -9.86 -3.95 -9.41
CA THR A 74 -8.85 -3.38 -8.52
C THR A 74 -8.76 -1.85 -8.58
N LEU A 75 -9.40 -1.24 -9.56
CA LEU A 75 -9.24 0.19 -9.81
C LEU A 75 -9.70 1.06 -8.63
N ALA A 76 -10.64 0.58 -7.83
CA ALA A 76 -11.15 1.33 -6.68
C ALA A 76 -10.37 1.11 -5.38
N ILE A 77 -9.41 0.16 -5.37
CA ILE A 77 -8.62 -0.11 -4.17
C ILE A 77 -7.66 1.05 -3.92
N PRO A 78 -7.73 1.73 -2.76
CA PRO A 78 -6.79 2.80 -2.47
C PRO A 78 -5.39 2.25 -2.26
N CYS A 79 -4.39 2.98 -2.73
CA CYS A 79 -2.99 2.60 -2.61
C CYS A 79 -2.21 3.67 -1.88
N MET A 80 -1.37 3.27 -0.95
CA MET A 80 -0.51 4.14 -0.19
C MET A 80 0.94 3.80 -0.51
N ALA A 81 1.72 4.80 -0.90
CA ALA A 81 3.14 4.61 -1.20
C ALA A 81 3.99 4.89 0.04
N VAL A 82 4.96 4.01 0.30
CA VAL A 82 5.95 4.18 1.37
C VAL A 82 7.32 4.05 0.73
N THR A 83 8.15 5.09 0.79
CA THR A 83 9.42 5.09 0.05
C THR A 83 10.49 5.92 0.76
N ALA A 84 11.76 5.58 0.48
CA ALA A 84 12.90 6.33 0.99
C ALA A 84 13.13 7.65 0.25
N HIS A 85 12.49 7.87 -0.90
CA HIS A 85 12.72 9.04 -1.76
C HIS A 85 11.55 10.03 -1.75
N ALA A 86 11.00 10.26 -0.56
CA ALA A 86 9.77 11.01 -0.37
C ALA A 86 9.75 12.41 -0.97
N ASP A 87 10.81 13.17 -0.76
CA ASP A 87 10.81 14.59 -1.14
C ASP A 87 10.76 14.81 -2.64
N LEU A 88 11.25 13.83 -3.41
CA LEU A 88 11.32 13.94 -4.87
C LEU A 88 10.08 13.37 -5.56
N GLU A 89 9.36 12.46 -4.90
CA GLU A 89 8.33 11.67 -5.55
C GLU A 89 6.91 11.92 -5.04
N ARG A 90 6.78 12.70 -3.97
CA ARG A 90 5.48 12.90 -3.33
C ARG A 90 4.41 13.45 -4.27
N ASP A 91 4.70 14.58 -4.93
CA ASP A 91 3.73 15.21 -5.81
C ASP A 91 3.38 14.31 -6.99
N GLN A 92 4.39 13.63 -7.52
CA GLN A 92 4.20 12.67 -8.61
C GLN A 92 3.29 11.51 -8.17
N ALA A 93 3.52 10.98 -6.98
CA ALA A 93 2.72 9.87 -6.45
C ALA A 93 1.25 10.26 -6.32
N LEU A 94 0.98 11.42 -5.74
CA LEU A 94 -0.39 11.87 -5.56
C LEU A 94 -1.09 12.16 -6.88
N LYS A 95 -0.38 12.75 -7.83
CA LYS A 95 -0.92 13.03 -9.17
C LYS A 95 -1.20 11.75 -9.96
N THR A 96 -0.39 10.71 -9.76
CA THR A 96 -0.53 9.44 -10.48
C THR A 96 -1.71 8.62 -9.95
N GLY A 97 -2.14 8.87 -8.72
CA GLY A 97 -3.31 8.21 -8.18
C GLY A 97 -3.13 7.51 -6.84
N PHE A 98 -1.97 7.65 -6.20
CA PHE A 98 -1.81 7.17 -4.83
C PHE A 98 -2.68 8.01 -3.90
N SER A 99 -3.36 7.35 -2.97
CA SER A 99 -4.23 8.02 -2.00
C SER A 99 -3.45 8.68 -0.87
N ALA A 100 -2.24 8.19 -0.60
CA ALA A 100 -1.39 8.72 0.45
C ALA A 100 0.07 8.37 0.16
N TYR A 101 0.96 9.06 0.85
CA TYR A 101 2.38 8.93 0.63
C TYR A 101 3.12 9.14 1.95
N LEU A 102 4.04 8.24 2.28
CA LEU A 102 4.78 8.30 3.53
C LEU A 102 6.25 8.02 3.28
N SER A 103 7.13 8.85 3.86
CA SER A 103 8.58 8.67 3.70
C SER A 103 9.17 7.77 4.77
N LYS A 104 10.16 6.98 4.37
CA LYS A 104 10.97 6.20 5.30
C LYS A 104 12.11 7.09 5.82
N PRO A 105 12.52 6.96 7.07
CA PRO A 105 11.86 6.18 8.12
C PRO A 105 10.59 6.87 8.61
N TYR A 106 9.57 6.11 8.95
CA TYR A 106 8.31 6.64 9.46
C TYR A 106 8.10 6.20 10.91
N LYS A 107 7.23 6.93 11.61
CA LYS A 107 6.78 6.50 12.94
C LYS A 107 5.56 5.59 12.77
N GLY A 108 5.48 4.53 13.56
CA GLY A 108 4.34 3.62 13.50
C GLY A 108 3.02 4.33 13.71
N GLU A 109 2.98 5.28 14.62
CA GLU A 109 1.79 6.09 14.89
C GLU A 109 1.34 6.87 13.65
N THR A 110 2.29 7.48 12.92
CA THR A 110 1.99 8.22 11.70
C THR A 110 1.45 7.30 10.62
N LEU A 111 2.05 6.13 10.46
CA LEU A 111 1.59 5.12 9.51
C LEU A 111 0.14 4.72 9.79
N LEU A 112 -0.16 4.40 11.04
CA LEU A 112 -1.50 3.94 11.43
C LEU A 112 -2.56 5.03 11.27
N LYS A 113 -2.23 6.27 11.60
CA LYS A 113 -3.13 7.40 11.39
C LYS A 113 -3.43 7.62 9.90
N THR A 114 -2.40 7.55 9.07
CA THR A 114 -2.55 7.73 7.63
C THR A 114 -3.44 6.64 7.04
N ILE A 115 -3.22 5.40 7.46
CA ILE A 115 -4.04 4.26 7.01
C ILE A 115 -5.50 4.45 7.42
N ALA A 116 -5.75 4.83 8.67
CA ALA A 116 -7.11 5.05 9.16
C ALA A 116 -7.81 6.15 8.35
N THR A 117 -7.09 7.22 8.01
CA THR A 117 -7.63 8.32 7.21
C THR A 117 -7.99 7.85 5.80
N VAL A 118 -7.12 7.08 5.16
CA VAL A 118 -7.38 6.57 3.81
C VAL A 118 -8.60 5.65 3.80
N LEU A 119 -8.69 4.76 4.77
CA LEU A 119 -9.83 3.85 4.87
C LEU A 119 -11.15 4.59 5.14
N ALA A 120 -11.11 5.62 5.97
CA ALA A 120 -12.30 6.44 6.25
C ALA A 120 -12.75 7.19 4.99
N ASN A 121 -11.83 7.77 4.25
CA ASN A 121 -12.15 8.48 3.01
C ASN A 121 -12.71 7.55 1.94
N ARG A 122 -12.24 6.32 1.87
CA ARG A 122 -12.77 5.32 0.95
C ARG A 122 -14.25 5.05 1.24
N GLN A 123 -14.62 4.95 2.53
CA GLN A 123 -15.99 4.69 2.94
C GLN A 123 -16.91 5.88 2.70
N ALA A 124 -16.37 7.10 2.79
CA ALA A 124 -17.14 8.32 2.57
C ALA A 124 -17.39 8.61 1.08
N GLY A 125 -16.53 8.07 0.23
CA GLY A 125 -16.64 8.23 -1.21
C GLY A 125 -17.39 7.11 -1.84
#